data_d64b32227461146e8b814249762798c9
#
_entry.id   d64b32227461146e8b814249762798c9
#
_cell.length_a   1.000
_cell.length_b   1.000
_cell.length_c   1.000
_cell.angle_alpha   90.00
_cell.angle_beta   90.00
_cell.angle_gamma   90.00
#
_symmetry.space_group_name_H-M   'P 1'
#
loop_
_entity.id
_entity.type
_entity.pdbx_description
1 polymer ?
#
loop_
_entity_poly.entity_id
_entity_poly.type
_entity_poly.pdbx_seq_one_letter_code
_entity_poly.pdbx_strand_id
1 'polypeptide(L)'
;SYWTQKEVPEDLRDVGFRTIRAFGAKSRFFHCEFFRLTQDKPGLGRVGDYVALEVNMRPAGGYTPDMINFANSVDCYQIWADMVCYDELRSQRLDLPHYYCVYAGRRDGKAYAHSHEEILAAYGSRMKMCDRIPDALALDLGNQMYVINADTEEERDAFIRYVQALA
;
A
#
# COMPACT_ATOMS: atom_id res chain seq x y z
N SER A 1 7.11 7.41 2.04
CA SER A 1 6.23 6.99 0.94
C SER A 1 6.12 5.48 0.87
N TYR A 2 5.02 4.98 0.38
CA TYR A 2 4.80 3.60 0.02
C TYR A 2 3.71 3.52 -1.06
N TRP A 3 3.54 2.37 -1.69
CA TRP A 3 2.57 2.18 -2.77
C TRP A 3 2.10 0.73 -2.87
N THR A 4 0.97 0.53 -3.54
CA THR A 4 0.51 -0.79 -3.97
C THR A 4 1.13 -1.13 -5.32
N GLN A 5 1.54 -2.39 -5.50
CA GLN A 5 1.97 -2.90 -6.80
C GLN A 5 0.76 -3.22 -7.68
N LYS A 6 0.88 -3.01 -8.99
CA LYS A 6 -0.13 -3.48 -9.95
C LYS A 6 -0.23 -5.00 -9.97
N GLU A 7 0.92 -5.65 -9.86
CA GLU A 7 1.04 -7.10 -9.80
C GLU A 7 1.97 -7.49 -8.65
N VAL A 8 1.58 -8.50 -7.89
CA VAL A 8 2.45 -9.06 -6.85
C VAL A 8 3.49 -9.94 -7.52
N PRO A 9 4.80 -9.72 -7.29
CA PRO A 9 5.85 -10.60 -7.80
C PRO A 9 5.58 -12.07 -7.46
N GLU A 10 5.82 -12.97 -8.42
CA GLU A 10 5.47 -14.39 -8.29
C GLU A 10 6.16 -15.03 -7.08
N ASP A 11 7.44 -14.71 -6.87
CA ASP A 11 8.23 -15.19 -5.72
C ASP A 11 7.62 -14.75 -4.38
N LEU A 12 7.19 -13.49 -4.26
CA LEU A 12 6.51 -12.98 -3.06
C LEU A 12 5.14 -13.62 -2.88
N ARG A 13 4.37 -13.76 -3.96
CA ARG A 13 3.07 -14.41 -3.95
C ARG A 13 3.17 -15.85 -3.44
N ASP A 14 4.15 -16.60 -3.92
CA ASP A 14 4.39 -17.99 -3.52
C ASP A 14 4.74 -18.10 -2.05
N VAL A 15 5.66 -17.26 -1.55
CA VAL A 15 6.01 -17.20 -0.12
C VAL A 15 4.78 -16.83 0.72
N GLY A 16 4.01 -15.83 0.31
CA GLY A 16 2.79 -15.42 1.00
C GLY A 16 1.77 -16.55 1.11
N PHE A 17 1.45 -17.22 0.03
CA PHE A 17 0.50 -18.34 0.06
C PHE A 17 1.00 -19.56 0.84
N ARG A 18 2.30 -19.87 0.81
CA ARG A 18 2.86 -20.92 1.66
C ARG A 18 2.70 -20.57 3.15
N THR A 19 2.96 -19.32 3.51
CA THR A 19 2.76 -18.83 4.88
C THR A 19 1.31 -18.96 5.31
N ILE A 20 0.36 -18.48 4.53
CA ILE A 20 -1.07 -18.55 4.86
C ILE A 20 -1.57 -19.97 5.00
N ARG A 21 -1.14 -20.90 4.13
CA ARG A 21 -1.47 -22.31 4.26
C ARG A 21 -0.91 -22.94 5.53
N ALA A 22 0.30 -22.57 5.93
CA ALA A 22 0.90 -23.05 7.18
C ALA A 22 0.12 -22.61 8.42
N PHE A 23 -0.52 -21.45 8.39
CA PHE A 23 -1.42 -20.95 9.44
C PHE A 23 -2.85 -21.50 9.34
N GLY A 24 -3.17 -22.28 8.31
CA GLY A 24 -4.50 -22.85 8.13
C GLY A 24 -5.60 -21.82 7.92
N ALA A 25 -5.27 -20.62 7.42
CA ALA A 25 -6.24 -19.55 7.21
C ALA A 25 -7.25 -19.92 6.12
N LYS A 26 -8.55 -19.68 6.41
CA LYS A 26 -9.67 -19.89 5.48
C LYS A 26 -10.65 -18.73 5.62
N SER A 27 -11.25 -18.33 4.48
CA SER A 27 -12.34 -17.36 4.41
C SER A 27 -12.12 -16.13 5.31
N ARG A 28 -10.97 -15.44 5.14
CA ARG A 28 -10.66 -14.23 5.88
C ARG A 28 -9.60 -13.39 5.21
N PHE A 29 -9.61 -12.12 5.54
CA PHE A 29 -8.50 -11.23 5.22
C PHE A 29 -7.25 -11.61 6.01
N PHE A 30 -6.12 -11.37 5.39
CA PHE A 30 -4.82 -11.43 6.05
C PHE A 30 -3.91 -10.34 5.49
N HIS A 31 -2.92 -9.96 6.25
CA HIS A 31 -1.74 -9.31 5.72
C HIS A 31 -0.49 -9.92 6.34
N CYS A 32 0.52 -10.08 5.52
CA CYS A 32 1.82 -10.60 5.93
C CYS A 32 2.88 -9.58 5.55
N GLU A 33 3.85 -9.41 6.42
CA GLU A 33 4.99 -8.53 6.18
C GLU A 33 6.26 -9.36 6.02
N PHE A 34 7.04 -9.02 5.00
CA PHE A 34 8.30 -9.67 4.70
C PHE A 34 9.39 -8.65 4.42
N PHE A 35 10.58 -8.93 4.89
CA PHE A 35 11.79 -8.30 4.39
C PHE A 35 12.32 -9.08 3.19
N ARG A 36 12.71 -8.38 2.14
CA ARG A 36 13.53 -8.96 1.08
C ARG A 36 14.98 -8.61 1.38
N LEU A 37 15.84 -9.63 1.53
CA LEU A 37 17.24 -9.42 1.87
C LEU A 37 17.99 -8.72 0.72
N THR A 38 18.69 -7.65 1.04
CA THR A 38 19.54 -6.88 0.11
C THR A 38 21.00 -7.33 0.16
N GLN A 39 21.35 -8.22 1.09
CA GLN A 39 22.65 -8.84 1.25
C GLN A 39 22.51 -10.20 1.93
N ASP A 40 23.51 -11.07 1.76
CA ASP A 40 23.54 -12.34 2.47
C ASP A 40 23.63 -12.12 3.99
N LYS A 41 22.83 -12.89 4.74
CA LYS A 41 22.79 -12.86 6.20
C LYS A 41 23.00 -14.28 6.74
N PRO A 42 24.14 -14.59 7.37
CA PRO A 42 24.40 -15.90 7.95
C PRO A 42 23.28 -16.33 8.91
N GLY A 43 22.76 -17.54 8.72
CA GLY A 43 21.67 -18.09 9.53
C GLY A 43 20.26 -17.57 9.19
N LEU A 44 20.12 -16.64 8.24
CA LEU A 44 18.84 -16.04 7.87
C LEU A 44 18.48 -16.27 6.39
N GLY A 45 19.42 -16.05 5.46
CA GLY A 45 19.20 -16.24 4.03
C GLY A 45 20.22 -15.53 3.16
N ARG A 46 19.98 -15.60 1.85
CA ARG A 46 20.81 -14.96 0.80
C ARG A 46 20.10 -13.71 0.28
N VAL A 47 20.84 -12.88 -0.47
CA VAL A 47 20.28 -11.76 -1.19
C VAL A 47 19.09 -12.20 -2.04
N GLY A 48 17.97 -11.49 -1.93
CA GLY A 48 16.72 -11.80 -2.63
C GLY A 48 15.75 -12.70 -1.86
N ASP A 49 16.21 -13.44 -0.83
CA ASP A 49 15.31 -14.24 0.02
C ASP A 49 14.36 -13.37 0.83
N TYR A 50 13.16 -13.92 1.10
CA TYR A 50 12.15 -13.30 1.95
C TYR A 50 12.23 -13.84 3.37
N VAL A 51 12.23 -12.93 4.34
CA VAL A 51 12.18 -13.21 5.78
C VAL A 51 10.89 -12.63 6.33
N ALA A 52 10.06 -13.49 6.93
CA ALA A 52 8.80 -13.05 7.52
C ALA A 52 9.05 -12.14 8.73
N LEU A 53 8.31 -11.04 8.79
CA LEU A 53 8.26 -10.12 9.91
C LEU A 53 6.99 -10.34 10.74
N GLU A 54 5.84 -10.29 10.08
CA GLU A 54 4.53 -10.31 10.73
C GLU A 54 3.50 -11.08 9.89
N VAL A 55 2.61 -11.80 10.59
CA VAL A 55 1.48 -12.50 9.98
C VAL A 55 0.21 -12.17 10.76
N ASN A 56 -0.71 -11.46 10.13
CA ASN A 56 -1.97 -11.04 10.71
C ASN A 56 -3.16 -11.60 9.94
N MET A 57 -4.13 -12.16 10.67
CA MET A 57 -5.40 -12.68 10.12
C MET A 57 -6.48 -11.59 10.17
N ARG A 58 -6.17 -10.42 9.67
CA ARG A 58 -7.03 -9.24 9.55
C ARG A 58 -6.56 -8.37 8.38
N PRO A 59 -7.37 -7.39 7.93
CA PRO A 59 -6.89 -6.37 6.99
C PRO A 59 -5.70 -5.58 7.56
N ALA A 60 -4.87 -5.05 6.69
CA ALA A 60 -3.84 -4.09 7.07
C ALA A 60 -4.48 -2.83 7.66
N GLY A 61 -3.73 -2.11 8.48
CA GLY A 61 -4.18 -0.88 9.14
C GLY A 61 -3.92 0.38 8.30
N GLY A 62 -4.17 1.53 8.92
CA GLY A 62 -3.98 2.84 8.32
C GLY A 62 -4.84 3.04 7.08
N TYR A 63 -4.28 3.65 6.04
CA TYR A 63 -4.94 3.92 4.76
C TYR A 63 -4.75 2.80 3.72
N THR A 64 -4.17 1.67 4.11
CA THR A 64 -3.90 0.55 3.19
C THR A 64 -5.18 -0.03 2.57
N PRO A 65 -6.30 -0.22 3.31
CA PRO A 65 -7.56 -0.66 2.71
C PRO A 65 -8.08 0.29 1.62
N ASP A 66 -8.03 1.60 1.87
CA ASP A 66 -8.44 2.61 0.88
C ASP A 66 -7.53 2.59 -0.34
N MET A 67 -6.22 2.45 -0.13
CA MET A 67 -5.26 2.33 -1.23
C MET A 67 -5.48 1.05 -2.06
N ILE A 68 -5.85 -0.07 -1.42
CA ILE A 68 -6.24 -1.30 -2.12
C ILE A 68 -7.48 -1.05 -2.99
N ASN A 69 -8.48 -0.34 -2.46
CA ASN A 69 -9.68 0.03 -3.21
C ASN A 69 -9.34 0.87 -4.44
N PHE A 70 -8.53 1.91 -4.28
CA PHE A 70 -8.12 2.77 -5.38
C PHE A 70 -7.23 2.05 -6.40
N ALA A 71 -6.30 1.20 -5.93
CA ALA A 71 -5.40 0.46 -6.80
C ALA A 71 -6.11 -0.56 -7.67
N ASN A 72 -7.14 -1.23 -7.13
CA ASN A 72 -7.78 -2.39 -7.77
C ASN A 72 -9.20 -2.11 -8.23
N SER A 73 -9.71 -0.88 -8.06
CA SER A 73 -11.09 -0.50 -8.40
C SER A 73 -12.14 -1.39 -7.71
N VAL A 74 -11.86 -1.79 -6.46
CA VAL A 74 -12.73 -2.64 -5.64
C VAL A 74 -13.16 -1.91 -4.36
N ASP A 75 -14.05 -2.53 -3.59
CA ASP A 75 -14.38 -2.14 -2.23
C ASP A 75 -14.05 -3.28 -1.27
N CYS A 76 -12.89 -3.23 -0.63
CA CYS A 76 -12.46 -4.28 0.30
C CYS A 76 -13.31 -4.31 1.58
N TYR A 77 -13.99 -3.23 1.94
CA TYR A 77 -14.94 -3.22 3.05
C TYR A 77 -16.18 -4.05 2.71
N GLN A 78 -16.70 -3.93 1.47
CA GLN A 78 -17.78 -4.76 0.98
C GLN A 78 -17.34 -6.23 0.86
N ILE A 79 -16.12 -6.47 0.34
CA ILE A 79 -15.55 -7.84 0.26
C ILE A 79 -15.46 -8.46 1.66
N TRP A 80 -15.05 -7.67 2.66
CA TRP A 80 -15.02 -8.14 4.04
C TRP A 80 -16.40 -8.48 4.58
N ALA A 81 -17.39 -7.63 4.31
CA ALA A 81 -18.77 -7.85 4.73
C ALA A 81 -19.37 -9.11 4.05
N ASP A 82 -19.14 -9.30 2.76
CA ASP A 82 -19.59 -10.48 2.01
C ASP A 82 -18.96 -11.76 2.61
N MET A 83 -17.68 -11.75 2.89
CA MET A 83 -16.98 -12.87 3.51
C MET A 83 -17.54 -13.21 4.89
N VAL A 84 -17.77 -12.22 5.74
CA VAL A 84 -18.26 -12.44 7.11
C VAL A 84 -19.71 -12.93 7.11
N CYS A 85 -20.55 -12.35 6.26
CA CYS A 85 -21.98 -12.65 6.25
C CYS A 85 -22.34 -13.91 5.45
N TYR A 86 -21.57 -14.20 4.39
CA TYR A 86 -21.98 -15.20 3.39
C TYR A 86 -20.90 -16.22 3.06
N ASP A 87 -19.65 -16.03 3.52
CA ASP A 87 -18.49 -16.85 3.17
C ASP A 87 -18.21 -16.93 1.65
N GLU A 88 -18.61 -15.89 0.91
CA GLU A 88 -18.44 -15.79 -0.55
C GLU A 88 -18.29 -14.35 -1.01
N LEU A 89 -17.71 -14.15 -2.20
CA LEU A 89 -17.64 -12.85 -2.87
C LEU A 89 -18.88 -12.67 -3.76
N ARG A 90 -19.74 -11.69 -3.42
CA ARG A 90 -21.05 -11.51 -4.09
C ARG A 90 -21.11 -10.39 -5.10
N SER A 91 -20.45 -9.30 -4.85
CA SER A 91 -20.73 -8.03 -5.51
C SER A 91 -19.55 -7.42 -6.27
N GLN A 92 -18.37 -8.02 -6.21
CA GLN A 92 -17.16 -7.42 -6.79
C GLN A 92 -16.78 -8.01 -8.12
N ARG A 93 -16.38 -7.13 -9.05
CA ARG A 93 -15.69 -7.53 -10.28
C ARG A 93 -14.18 -7.46 -10.00
N LEU A 94 -13.46 -8.52 -10.40
CA LEU A 94 -12.01 -8.62 -10.22
C LEU A 94 -11.24 -8.44 -11.53
N ASP A 95 -11.93 -8.11 -12.62
CA ASP A 95 -11.40 -7.87 -13.96
C ASP A 95 -11.24 -6.36 -14.28
N LEU A 96 -11.16 -5.54 -13.25
CA LEU A 96 -11.05 -4.10 -13.37
C LEU A 96 -9.59 -3.64 -13.49
N PRO A 97 -9.35 -2.43 -14.02
CA PRO A 97 -7.99 -1.89 -14.12
C PRO A 97 -7.26 -1.83 -12.78
N HIS A 98 -5.96 -2.13 -12.82
CA HIS A 98 -5.06 -2.01 -11.68
C HIS A 98 -4.11 -0.82 -11.86
N TYR A 99 -3.81 -0.15 -10.74
CA TYR A 99 -2.96 1.02 -10.67
C TYR A 99 -1.88 0.86 -9.60
N TYR A 100 -0.81 1.64 -9.70
CA TYR A 100 0.01 1.95 -8.55
C TYR A 100 -0.74 3.00 -7.71
N CYS A 101 -1.28 2.63 -6.56
CA CYS A 101 -1.79 3.63 -5.63
C CYS A 101 -0.67 4.06 -4.71
N VAL A 102 -0.33 5.34 -4.72
CA VAL A 102 0.90 5.89 -4.16
C VAL A 102 0.59 6.82 -3.02
N TYR A 103 1.15 6.54 -1.86
CA TYR A 103 1.11 7.40 -0.68
C TYR A 103 2.43 8.19 -0.56
N ALA A 104 2.35 9.51 -0.50
CA ALA A 104 3.47 10.39 -0.18
C ALA A 104 3.10 11.29 0.99
N GLY A 105 3.80 11.11 2.12
CA GLY A 105 3.62 11.90 3.33
C GLY A 105 4.63 13.04 3.43
N ARG A 106 4.21 14.17 4.02
CA ARG A 106 5.06 15.29 4.43
C ARG A 106 5.02 15.47 5.93
N ARG A 107 6.11 15.94 6.50
CA ARG A 107 6.24 16.27 7.92
C ARG A 107 6.25 17.77 8.12
N ASP A 108 5.51 18.25 9.12
CA ASP A 108 5.60 19.62 9.57
C ASP A 108 7.02 19.92 10.05
N GLY A 109 7.46 21.15 9.89
CA GLY A 109 8.82 21.57 10.26
C GLY A 109 9.90 21.23 9.23
N LYS A 110 9.58 20.56 8.12
CA LYS A 110 10.48 20.42 6.95
C LYS A 110 10.12 21.43 5.87
N ALA A 111 11.14 22.06 5.29
CA ALA A 111 10.98 22.91 4.11
C ALA A 111 10.96 22.03 2.85
N TYR A 112 9.89 22.12 2.08
CA TYR A 112 9.74 21.42 0.82
C TYR A 112 9.79 22.39 -0.36
N ALA A 113 10.32 21.92 -1.49
CA ALA A 113 10.50 22.73 -2.70
C ALA A 113 9.17 23.16 -3.34
N HIS A 114 8.11 22.36 -3.17
CA HIS A 114 6.80 22.64 -3.74
C HIS A 114 5.78 22.89 -2.65
N SER A 115 4.90 23.89 -2.83
CA SER A 115 3.80 24.17 -1.92
C SER A 115 2.68 23.11 -2.02
N HIS A 116 1.72 23.18 -1.10
CA HIS A 116 0.51 22.35 -1.15
C HIS A 116 -0.31 22.63 -2.43
N GLU A 117 -0.47 23.89 -2.78
CA GLU A 117 -1.22 24.36 -3.94
C GLU A 117 -0.56 23.90 -5.25
N GLU A 118 0.77 23.92 -5.32
CA GLU A 118 1.51 23.42 -6.48
C GLU A 118 1.33 21.91 -6.68
N ILE A 119 1.30 21.12 -5.58
CA ILE A 119 1.00 19.68 -5.66
C ILE A 119 -0.42 19.45 -6.18
N LEU A 120 -1.41 20.18 -5.66
CA LEU A 120 -2.78 20.08 -6.13
C LEU A 120 -2.93 20.52 -7.59
N ALA A 121 -2.22 21.55 -8.02
CA ALA A 121 -2.21 21.99 -9.41
C ALA A 121 -1.61 20.93 -10.35
N ALA A 122 -0.52 20.27 -9.92
CA ALA A 122 0.17 19.28 -10.73
C ALA A 122 -0.52 17.91 -10.77
N TYR A 123 -1.13 17.48 -9.65
CA TYR A 123 -1.63 16.10 -9.48
C TYR A 123 -3.10 16.01 -9.07
N GLY A 124 -3.81 17.12 -8.90
CA GLY A 124 -5.19 17.16 -8.38
C GLY A 124 -6.17 16.29 -9.17
N SER A 125 -6.02 16.19 -10.48
CA SER A 125 -6.87 15.33 -11.34
C SER A 125 -6.72 13.83 -11.07
N ARG A 126 -5.61 13.41 -10.46
CA ARG A 126 -5.30 12.01 -10.08
C ARG A 126 -5.43 11.78 -8.58
N MET A 127 -5.68 12.84 -7.79
CA MET A 127 -5.73 12.77 -6.33
C MET A 127 -6.89 11.89 -5.88
N LYS A 128 -6.59 10.95 -5.01
CA LYS A 128 -7.56 10.05 -4.36
C LYS A 128 -7.83 10.47 -2.92
N MET A 129 -6.77 10.88 -2.21
CA MET A 129 -6.86 11.41 -0.86
C MET A 129 -5.83 12.53 -0.67
N CYS A 130 -6.21 13.56 0.09
CA CYS A 130 -5.33 14.66 0.44
C CYS A 130 -5.80 15.25 1.77
N ASP A 131 -5.24 14.77 2.88
CA ASP A 131 -5.72 15.13 4.21
C ASP A 131 -4.57 15.31 5.20
N ARG A 132 -4.88 16.00 6.30
CA ARG A 132 -4.04 16.02 7.49
C ARG A 132 -4.13 14.66 8.19
N ILE A 133 -3.00 14.16 8.64
CA ILE A 133 -2.92 12.91 9.38
C ILE A 133 -3.17 13.20 10.87
N PRO A 134 -4.01 12.40 11.56
CA PRO A 134 -4.17 12.49 13.00
C PRO A 134 -2.82 12.33 13.73
N ASP A 135 -2.62 13.10 14.80
CA ASP A 135 -1.34 13.12 15.54
C ASP A 135 -0.88 11.74 16.00
N ALA A 136 -1.82 10.86 16.33
CA ALA A 136 -1.53 9.49 16.74
C ALA A 136 -0.82 8.64 15.65
N LEU A 137 -0.97 9.02 14.37
CA LEU A 137 -0.37 8.34 13.22
C LEU A 137 0.74 9.16 12.57
N ALA A 138 0.94 10.41 12.98
CA ALA A 138 1.85 11.34 12.32
C ALA A 138 3.33 10.91 12.43
N LEU A 139 3.68 10.17 13.49
CA LEU A 139 5.05 9.65 13.66
C LEU A 139 5.46 8.76 12.49
N ASP A 140 4.58 7.87 12.06
CA ASP A 140 4.86 6.89 11.01
C ASP A 140 4.53 7.43 9.61
N LEU A 141 3.39 8.09 9.46
CA LEU A 141 2.84 8.47 8.16
C LEU A 141 3.19 9.91 7.73
N GLY A 142 3.64 10.75 8.64
CA GLY A 142 3.80 12.21 8.39
C GLY A 142 2.56 12.98 8.84
N ASN A 143 2.56 14.30 8.66
CA ASN A 143 1.48 15.18 9.12
C ASN A 143 0.47 15.53 8.02
N GLN A 144 0.90 15.46 6.75
CA GLN A 144 0.08 15.70 5.57
C GLN A 144 0.28 14.56 4.59
N MET A 145 -0.80 13.99 4.09
CA MET A 145 -0.76 12.96 3.05
C MET A 145 -1.24 13.44 1.70
N TYR A 146 -0.72 12.80 0.67
CA TYR A 146 -1.17 12.87 -0.71
C TYR A 146 -1.21 11.46 -1.28
N VAL A 147 -2.34 11.04 -1.83
CA VAL A 147 -2.53 9.72 -2.43
C VAL A 147 -3.03 9.88 -3.85
N ILE A 148 -2.33 9.28 -4.81
CA ILE A 148 -2.75 9.25 -6.21
C ILE A 148 -2.78 7.83 -6.76
N ASN A 149 -3.47 7.65 -7.90
CA ASN A 149 -3.23 6.51 -8.78
C ASN A 149 -2.25 6.92 -9.89
N ALA A 150 -1.27 6.05 -10.15
CA ALA A 150 -0.32 6.17 -11.26
C ALA A 150 -0.41 4.94 -12.16
N ASP A 151 -0.25 5.15 -13.46
CA ASP A 151 -0.32 4.09 -14.46
C ASP A 151 1.00 3.37 -14.65
N THR A 152 2.12 4.05 -14.41
CA THR A 152 3.48 3.50 -14.58
C THR A 152 4.36 3.75 -13.36
N GLU A 153 5.49 3.03 -13.29
CA GLU A 153 6.48 3.22 -12.25
C GLU A 153 7.15 4.59 -12.32
N GLU A 154 7.35 5.11 -13.54
CA GLU A 154 7.94 6.42 -13.75
C GLU A 154 7.03 7.53 -13.17
N GLU A 155 5.72 7.42 -13.38
CA GLU A 155 4.73 8.36 -12.81
C GLU A 155 4.69 8.27 -11.29
N ARG A 156 4.72 7.06 -10.73
CA ARG A 156 4.82 6.82 -9.30
C ARG A 156 6.04 7.52 -8.71
N ASP A 157 7.20 7.27 -9.31
CA ASP A 157 8.47 7.80 -8.80
C ASP A 157 8.57 9.32 -9.00
N ALA A 158 8.03 9.84 -10.09
CA ALA A 158 7.95 11.27 -10.33
C ALA A 158 7.09 11.98 -9.27
N PHE A 159 5.93 11.40 -8.93
CA PHE A 159 5.06 11.92 -7.87
C PHE A 159 5.77 11.95 -6.51
N ILE A 160 6.39 10.84 -6.11
CA ILE A 160 7.11 10.76 -4.83
C ILE A 160 8.21 11.82 -4.77
N ARG A 161 9.03 11.92 -5.82
CA ARG A 161 10.10 12.92 -5.89
C ARG A 161 9.54 14.34 -5.80
N TYR A 162 8.46 14.64 -6.51
CA TYR A 162 7.85 15.97 -6.51
C TYR A 162 7.32 16.35 -5.12
N VAL A 163 6.54 15.47 -4.52
CA VAL A 163 5.95 15.72 -3.19
C VAL A 163 7.02 15.84 -2.11
N GLN A 164 8.08 15.05 -2.16
CA GLN A 164 9.08 14.95 -1.09
C GLN A 164 10.38 15.74 -1.37
N ALA A 165 10.45 16.47 -2.48
CA ALA A 165 11.60 17.35 -2.75
C ALA A 165 11.75 18.37 -1.63
N LEU A 166 12.97 18.45 -1.06
CA LEU A 166 13.33 19.45 -0.06
C LEU A 166 13.79 20.74 -0.75
N ALA A 167 13.53 21.90 -0.10
CA ALA A 167 13.95 23.21 -0.57
C ALA A 167 15.48 23.39 -0.42
#